data_722abaa6143eb3698a5e697676ffd1f1
#
_entry.id   722abaa6143eb3698a5e697676ffd1f1
#
_cell.length_a   1.000
_cell.length_b   1.000
_cell.length_c   1.000
_cell.angle_alpha   90.00
_cell.angle_beta   90.00
_cell.angle_gamma   90.00
#
_symmetry.space_group_name_H-M   'P 1'
#
loop_
_entity.id
_entity.type
_entity.pdbx_description
1 polymer ?
#
loop_
_entity_poly.entity_id
_entity_poly.type
_entity_poly.pdbx_seq_one_letter_code
_entity_poly.pdbx_strand_id
1 'polypeptide(L)'
;EIKWAKFSGASWENDDSGFFYQKYDEPQGELLKEVNESPKLMFHKIGTDQSEDYVVYENPDQPRWGWGISVIKDTNIKILSISEGTDERNRLYIQLNTGEKFIPLIDELIGAYNFIDSKDNILWFYTTEGAPNGKIVNLEIKNGSFVWNDVIQESKNSIRSVNVINNSYVINYLVDTFSSIKM
;
A
#
# COMPACT_ATOMS: atom_id res chain seq x y z
N GLU A 1 10.70 -4.42 21.83
CA GLU A 1 10.11 -5.51 21.04
C GLU A 1 8.66 -5.13 20.72
N ILE A 2 8.26 -5.22 19.45
CA ILE A 2 6.87 -5.01 19.01
C ILE A 2 6.13 -6.35 19.03
N LYS A 3 5.02 -6.41 19.74
CA LYS A 3 4.16 -7.60 19.89
C LYS A 3 2.91 -7.49 19.01
N TRP A 4 2.37 -8.65 18.61
CA TRP A 4 1.11 -8.79 17.85
C TRP A 4 1.12 -8.11 16.47
N ALA A 5 2.29 -7.75 15.96
CA ALA A 5 2.48 -7.36 14.57
C ALA A 5 2.48 -8.62 13.70
N LYS A 6 1.37 -8.88 12.99
CA LYS A 6 1.23 -10.04 12.09
C LYS A 6 0.87 -9.55 10.69
N PHE A 7 1.38 -10.24 9.67
CA PHE A 7 1.15 -9.89 8.26
C PHE A 7 1.50 -8.42 7.95
N SER A 8 2.57 -7.92 8.59
CA SER A 8 2.96 -6.52 8.56
C SER A 8 4.44 -6.38 8.23
N GLY A 9 4.74 -5.42 7.36
CA GLY A 9 6.06 -4.78 7.30
C GLY A 9 6.11 -3.56 8.20
N ALA A 10 7.26 -2.87 8.22
CA ALA A 10 7.42 -1.56 8.81
C ALA A 10 7.63 -0.53 7.70
N SER A 11 6.79 0.51 7.66
CA SER A 11 6.92 1.65 6.74
C SER A 11 7.38 2.87 7.53
N TRP A 12 8.59 3.34 7.24
CA TRP A 12 9.18 4.45 7.98
C TRP A 12 8.56 5.79 7.62
N GLU A 13 8.44 6.68 8.63
CA GLU A 13 8.14 8.08 8.39
C GLU A 13 9.36 8.77 7.76
N ASN A 14 9.13 9.84 7.00
CA ASN A 14 10.18 10.54 6.24
C ASN A 14 11.29 11.15 7.12
N ASP A 15 11.00 11.46 8.38
CA ASP A 15 11.93 12.06 9.33
C ASP A 15 12.62 11.03 10.26
N ASP A 16 12.45 9.75 9.96
CA ASP A 16 12.98 8.62 10.77
C ASP A 16 12.50 8.61 12.24
N SER A 17 11.47 9.41 12.57
CA SER A 17 10.94 9.50 13.95
C SER A 17 10.22 8.24 14.41
N GLY A 18 9.77 7.39 13.49
CA GLY A 18 9.04 6.18 13.77
C GLY A 18 8.62 5.43 12.53
N PHE A 19 7.79 4.44 12.72
CA PHE A 19 7.28 3.62 11.62
C PHE A 19 5.83 3.19 11.84
N PHE A 20 5.16 2.93 10.73
CA PHE A 20 3.81 2.37 10.68
C PHE A 20 3.88 0.85 10.61
N TYR A 21 2.95 0.18 11.30
CA TYR A 21 2.82 -1.27 11.26
C TYR A 21 1.37 -1.70 11.54
N GLN A 22 1.00 -2.89 11.08
CA GLN A 22 -0.28 -3.49 11.39
C GLN A 22 -0.19 -4.32 12.66
N LYS A 23 -1.12 -4.10 13.59
CA LYS A 23 -1.23 -4.81 14.86
C LYS A 23 -2.60 -5.44 15.03
N TYR A 24 -2.62 -6.64 15.55
CA TYR A 24 -3.83 -7.30 16.06
C TYR A 24 -3.92 -7.17 17.57
N ASP A 25 -5.11 -7.30 18.12
CA ASP A 25 -5.28 -7.38 19.57
C ASP A 25 -4.67 -8.69 20.12
N GLU A 26 -4.26 -8.67 21.37
CA GLU A 26 -3.75 -9.85 22.06
C GLU A 26 -4.85 -10.89 22.22
N PRO A 27 -4.63 -12.14 21.77
CA PRO A 27 -5.59 -13.22 21.92
C PRO A 27 -5.94 -13.45 23.40
N GLN A 28 -7.21 -13.59 23.68
CA GLN A 28 -7.71 -13.84 25.06
C GLN A 28 -7.74 -15.33 25.41
N GLY A 29 -7.59 -16.23 24.44
CA GLY A 29 -7.67 -17.68 24.57
C GLY A 29 -6.42 -18.40 24.10
N GLU A 30 -6.61 -19.54 23.39
CA GLU A 30 -5.49 -20.31 22.85
C GLU A 30 -4.89 -19.60 21.63
N LEU A 31 -3.64 -19.18 21.75
CA LEU A 31 -2.87 -18.38 20.76
C LEU A 31 -2.94 -18.87 19.30
N LEU A 32 -3.14 -20.17 19.08
CA LEU A 32 -3.15 -20.79 17.76
C LEU A 32 -4.55 -21.04 17.20
N LYS A 33 -5.60 -20.77 17.97
CA LYS A 33 -6.99 -21.06 17.56
C LYS A 33 -7.83 -19.83 17.29
N GLU A 34 -7.38 -18.64 17.74
CA GLU A 34 -8.11 -17.40 17.50
C GLU A 34 -7.87 -16.88 16.07
N VAL A 35 -8.94 -16.41 15.47
CA VAL A 35 -8.89 -15.77 14.14
C VAL A 35 -8.31 -14.37 14.30
N ASN A 36 -7.38 -14.00 13.40
CA ASN A 36 -6.84 -12.64 13.36
C ASN A 36 -7.83 -11.75 12.59
N GLU A 37 -8.56 -10.91 13.30
CA GLU A 37 -9.55 -9.97 12.74
C GLU A 37 -9.34 -8.57 13.31
N SER A 38 -9.93 -7.57 12.65
CA SER A 38 -9.94 -6.17 13.07
C SER A 38 -8.54 -5.61 13.41
N PRO A 39 -7.57 -5.75 12.49
CA PRO A 39 -6.26 -5.16 12.74
C PRO A 39 -6.33 -3.63 12.79
N LYS A 40 -5.34 -3.03 13.44
CA LYS A 40 -5.16 -1.58 13.53
C LYS A 40 -3.86 -1.19 12.83
N LEU A 41 -3.88 -0.13 12.05
CA LEU A 41 -2.65 0.51 11.59
C LEU A 41 -2.14 1.41 12.71
N MET A 42 -0.97 1.09 13.22
CA MET A 42 -0.34 1.78 14.35
C MET A 42 0.85 2.60 13.88
N PHE A 43 1.19 3.64 14.64
CA PHE A 43 2.48 4.31 14.54
C PHE A 43 3.26 4.09 15.83
N HIS A 44 4.51 3.62 15.68
CA HIS A 44 5.47 3.48 16.76
C HIS A 44 6.54 4.54 16.65
N LYS A 45 6.71 5.35 17.69
CA LYS A 45 7.78 6.34 17.78
C LYS A 45 9.06 5.68 18.29
N ILE A 46 10.18 5.91 17.62
CA ILE A 46 11.48 5.36 18.04
C ILE A 46 11.87 5.86 19.44
N GLY A 47 12.28 4.93 20.29
CA GLY A 47 12.71 5.24 21.65
C GLY A 47 11.61 5.26 22.69
N THR A 48 10.36 4.96 22.32
CA THR A 48 9.24 4.82 23.25
C THR A 48 8.84 3.36 23.46
N ASP A 49 8.00 3.11 24.45
CA ASP A 49 7.37 1.80 24.65
C ASP A 49 6.18 1.61 23.70
N GLN A 50 5.90 0.36 23.32
CA GLN A 50 4.74 0.03 22.45
C GLN A 50 3.38 0.46 23.04
N SER A 51 3.27 0.63 24.35
CA SER A 51 2.06 1.13 25.00
C SER A 51 1.76 2.60 24.69
N GLU A 52 2.73 3.34 24.14
CA GLU A 52 2.59 4.73 23.71
C GLU A 52 2.20 4.85 22.22
N ASP A 53 2.11 3.72 21.52
CA ASP A 53 1.72 3.70 20.13
C ASP A 53 0.26 4.14 19.96
N TYR A 54 0.00 4.86 18.88
CA TYR A 54 -1.35 5.32 18.58
C TYR A 54 -1.89 4.75 17.27
N VAL A 55 -3.22 4.62 17.22
CA VAL A 55 -3.95 4.17 16.03
C VAL A 55 -3.93 5.27 14.96
N VAL A 56 -3.46 4.94 13.79
CA VAL A 56 -3.48 5.80 12.59
C VAL A 56 -4.73 5.57 11.77
N TYR A 57 -5.12 4.29 11.62
CA TYR A 57 -6.32 3.89 10.90
C TYR A 57 -6.85 2.56 11.42
N GLU A 58 -8.17 2.47 11.50
CA GLU A 58 -8.90 1.22 11.76
C GLU A 58 -10.29 1.29 11.13
N ASN A 59 -10.90 0.14 10.89
CA ASN A 59 -12.28 0.03 10.47
C ASN A 59 -12.94 -1.20 11.13
N PRO A 60 -13.55 -1.03 12.32
CA PRO A 60 -14.16 -2.14 13.04
C PRO A 60 -15.33 -2.81 12.31
N ASP A 61 -16.00 -2.10 11.39
CA ASP A 61 -17.09 -2.63 10.58
C ASP A 61 -16.61 -3.61 9.50
N GLN A 62 -15.31 -3.67 9.27
CA GLN A 62 -14.67 -4.51 8.26
C GLN A 62 -13.55 -5.38 8.88
N PRO A 63 -13.88 -6.38 9.69
CA PRO A 63 -12.92 -7.12 10.51
C PRO A 63 -11.89 -7.92 9.68
N ARG A 64 -12.19 -8.19 8.41
CA ARG A 64 -11.32 -8.93 7.49
C ARG A 64 -10.37 -8.06 6.67
N TRP A 65 -10.46 -6.74 6.82
CA TRP A 65 -9.54 -5.83 6.14
C TRP A 65 -8.16 -5.84 6.80
N GLY A 66 -7.13 -5.68 5.97
CA GLY A 66 -5.74 -5.54 6.40
C GLY A 66 -5.12 -4.26 5.83
N TRP A 67 -4.09 -3.77 6.47
CA TRP A 67 -3.51 -2.46 6.21
C TRP A 67 -2.07 -2.55 5.73
N GLY A 68 -1.79 -1.95 4.58
CA GLY A 68 -0.44 -1.61 4.14
C GLY A 68 -0.33 -0.11 3.92
N ILE A 69 0.77 0.51 4.30
CA ILE A 69 0.98 1.95 4.11
C ILE A 69 2.28 2.20 3.35
N SER A 70 2.24 3.12 2.40
CA SER A 70 3.42 3.68 1.73
C SER A 70 3.53 5.16 2.08
N VAL A 71 4.64 5.54 2.68
CA VAL A 71 4.99 6.94 2.96
C VAL A 71 5.69 7.48 1.71
N ILE A 72 5.14 8.54 1.13
CA ILE A 72 5.70 9.12 -0.09
C ILE A 72 6.86 10.03 0.28
N LYS A 73 8.03 9.67 -0.25
CA LYS A 73 9.30 10.33 0.08
C LYS A 73 9.25 11.84 -0.13
N ASP A 74 9.81 12.58 0.83
CA ASP A 74 9.94 14.05 0.83
C ASP A 74 8.59 14.80 0.75
N THR A 75 7.48 14.15 1.15
CA THR A 75 6.14 14.73 1.20
C THR A 75 5.41 14.35 2.50
N ASN A 76 4.21 14.91 2.71
CA ASN A 76 3.31 14.48 3.78
C ASN A 76 2.30 13.40 3.31
N ILE A 77 2.37 13.01 2.03
CA ILE A 77 1.41 12.09 1.42
C ILE A 77 1.65 10.66 1.91
N LYS A 78 0.57 9.99 2.22
CA LYS A 78 0.58 8.55 2.55
C LYS A 78 -0.49 7.83 1.74
N ILE A 79 -0.13 6.66 1.23
CA ILE A 79 -1.04 5.77 0.51
C ILE A 79 -1.35 4.58 1.40
N LEU A 80 -2.63 4.38 1.68
CA LEU A 80 -3.14 3.23 2.42
C LEU A 80 -3.68 2.19 1.42
N SER A 81 -3.05 1.04 1.39
CA SER A 81 -3.52 -0.14 0.66
C SER A 81 -4.35 -1.01 1.60
N ILE A 82 -5.56 -1.36 1.20
CA ILE A 82 -6.52 -2.10 2.01
C ILE A 82 -6.77 -3.45 1.34
N SER A 83 -6.28 -4.52 1.96
CA SER A 83 -6.50 -5.90 1.53
C SER A 83 -7.75 -6.49 2.19
N GLU A 84 -8.33 -7.52 1.60
CA GLU A 84 -9.43 -8.29 2.20
C GLU A 84 -9.17 -9.79 2.09
N GLY A 85 -8.77 -10.40 3.21
CA GLY A 85 -8.41 -11.81 3.28
C GLY A 85 -7.28 -12.16 2.31
N THR A 86 -7.54 -13.10 1.38
CA THR A 86 -6.58 -13.56 0.36
C THR A 86 -6.87 -13.03 -1.05
N ASP A 87 -7.76 -12.03 -1.19
CA ASP A 87 -8.02 -11.39 -2.48
C ASP A 87 -6.77 -10.67 -2.95
N GLU A 88 -6.37 -10.86 -4.19
CA GLU A 88 -5.22 -10.19 -4.80
C GLU A 88 -5.51 -8.72 -5.12
N ARG A 89 -6.79 -8.35 -5.20
CA ARG A 89 -7.24 -6.97 -5.39
C ARG A 89 -7.22 -6.22 -4.07
N ASN A 90 -7.09 -4.92 -4.14
CA ASN A 90 -7.09 -4.06 -2.96
C ASN A 90 -7.83 -2.75 -3.21
N ARG A 91 -8.23 -2.10 -2.12
CA ARG A 91 -8.68 -0.71 -2.14
C ARG A 91 -7.47 0.20 -1.94
N LEU A 92 -7.59 1.44 -2.35
CA LEU A 92 -6.52 2.42 -2.26
C LEU A 92 -7.07 3.74 -1.72
N TYR A 93 -6.51 4.20 -0.60
CA TYR A 93 -6.87 5.47 0.01
C TYR A 93 -5.62 6.36 0.09
N ILE A 94 -5.82 7.66 0.13
CA ILE A 94 -4.75 8.66 0.22
C ILE A 94 -4.96 9.61 1.39
N GLN A 95 -3.89 9.96 2.08
CA GLN A 95 -3.82 11.08 3.02
C GLN A 95 -2.85 12.09 2.43
N LEU A 96 -3.31 13.34 2.24
CA LEU A 96 -2.48 14.39 1.61
C LEU A 96 -1.57 15.09 2.62
N ASN A 97 -2.04 15.25 3.87
CA ASN A 97 -1.26 15.86 4.94
C ASN A 97 -1.39 15.04 6.22
N THR A 98 -0.34 15.02 7.00
CA THR A 98 -0.32 14.35 8.30
C THR A 98 -1.46 14.87 9.20
N GLY A 99 -2.20 13.95 9.80
CA GLY A 99 -3.36 14.24 10.68
C GLY A 99 -4.68 14.46 9.95
N GLU A 100 -4.71 14.52 8.62
CA GLU A 100 -5.96 14.51 7.85
C GLU A 100 -6.54 13.10 7.75
N LYS A 101 -7.80 13.00 7.35
CA LYS A 101 -8.42 11.70 7.08
C LYS A 101 -7.91 11.10 5.77
N PHE A 102 -7.86 9.77 5.70
CA PHE A 102 -7.68 9.07 4.44
C PHE A 102 -8.91 9.24 3.54
N ILE A 103 -8.67 9.58 2.28
CA ILE A 103 -9.69 9.79 1.23
C ILE A 103 -9.65 8.57 0.30
N PRO A 104 -10.78 7.92 -0.01
CA PRO A 104 -10.80 6.81 -0.96
C PRO A 104 -10.45 7.30 -2.37
N LEU A 105 -9.49 6.62 -3.01
CA LEU A 105 -9.17 6.73 -4.43
C LEU A 105 -9.84 5.59 -5.22
N ILE A 106 -9.76 4.39 -4.69
CA ILE A 106 -10.38 3.15 -5.18
C ILE A 106 -11.00 2.47 -3.97
N ASP A 107 -12.33 2.43 -3.91
CA ASP A 107 -13.07 1.88 -2.76
C ASP A 107 -13.70 0.51 -3.02
N GLU A 108 -13.49 -0.05 -4.21
CA GLU A 108 -13.97 -1.36 -4.61
C GLU A 108 -12.81 -2.28 -5.01
N LEU A 109 -13.02 -3.59 -4.91
CA LEU A 109 -12.03 -4.59 -5.33
C LEU A 109 -12.10 -4.80 -6.86
N ILE A 110 -11.71 -3.78 -7.63
CA ILE A 110 -11.76 -3.78 -9.10
C ILE A 110 -10.43 -4.24 -9.75
N GLY A 111 -9.34 -4.21 -9.01
CA GLY A 111 -8.01 -4.64 -9.46
C GLY A 111 -7.00 -4.56 -8.32
N ALA A 112 -5.83 -5.13 -8.53
CA ALA A 112 -4.67 -4.86 -7.68
C ALA A 112 -4.11 -3.48 -8.02
N TYR A 113 -3.72 -2.72 -7.00
CA TYR A 113 -3.03 -1.43 -7.14
C TYR A 113 -1.80 -1.41 -6.24
N ASN A 114 -0.62 -1.46 -6.83
CA ASN A 114 0.64 -1.44 -6.11
C ASN A 114 1.41 -0.17 -6.43
N PHE A 115 1.71 0.61 -5.40
CA PHE A 115 2.53 1.81 -5.53
C PHE A 115 3.94 1.45 -6.03
N ILE A 116 4.43 2.18 -7.04
CA ILE A 116 5.75 1.95 -7.65
C ILE A 116 6.73 3.03 -7.19
N ASP A 117 6.38 4.30 -7.45
CA ASP A 117 7.25 5.45 -7.22
C ASP A 117 6.47 6.75 -7.30
N SER A 118 7.11 7.85 -6.93
CA SER A 118 6.54 9.20 -6.99
C SER A 118 7.55 10.23 -7.45
N LYS A 119 7.07 11.26 -8.11
CA LYS A 119 7.86 12.45 -8.44
C LYS A 119 6.93 13.65 -8.53
N ASP A 120 7.28 14.71 -7.83
CA ASP A 120 6.45 15.91 -7.73
C ASP A 120 5.03 15.57 -7.24
N ASN A 121 4.00 15.91 -8.01
CA ASN A 121 2.59 15.61 -7.70
C ASN A 121 2.06 14.36 -8.45
N ILE A 122 2.94 13.48 -8.92
CA ILE A 122 2.57 12.30 -9.68
C ILE A 122 2.99 11.05 -8.90
N LEU A 123 2.06 10.12 -8.74
CA LEU A 123 2.26 8.82 -8.12
C LEU A 123 2.04 7.73 -9.18
N TRP A 124 2.95 6.76 -9.29
CA TRP A 124 2.83 5.66 -10.25
C TRP A 124 2.42 4.36 -9.57
N PHE A 125 1.53 3.64 -10.24
CA PHE A 125 1.01 2.37 -9.76
C PHE A 125 1.06 1.30 -10.86
N TYR A 126 1.36 0.09 -10.46
CA TYR A 126 0.98 -1.09 -11.21
C TYR A 126 -0.47 -1.42 -10.89
N THR A 127 -1.26 -1.80 -11.89
CA THR A 127 -2.64 -2.26 -11.66
C THR A 127 -3.04 -3.39 -12.60
N THR A 128 -3.96 -4.23 -12.12
CA THR A 128 -4.64 -5.26 -12.92
C THR A 128 -6.05 -4.85 -13.32
N GLU A 129 -6.50 -3.63 -12.99
CA GLU A 129 -7.82 -3.14 -13.38
C GLU A 129 -7.95 -3.05 -14.91
N GLY A 130 -8.90 -3.83 -15.46
CA GLY A 130 -9.11 -3.95 -16.90
C GLY A 130 -7.90 -4.45 -17.69
N ALA A 131 -6.88 -5.04 -17.01
CA ALA A 131 -5.61 -5.45 -17.58
C ALA A 131 -5.06 -6.67 -16.81
N PRO A 132 -5.56 -7.90 -17.04
CA PRO A 132 -5.16 -9.10 -16.29
C PRO A 132 -3.65 -9.41 -16.35
N ASN A 133 -2.95 -8.97 -17.38
CA ASN A 133 -1.48 -9.08 -17.46
C ASN A 133 -0.75 -7.90 -16.81
N GLY A 134 -1.49 -6.93 -16.28
CA GLY A 134 -0.98 -5.72 -15.65
C GLY A 134 -0.68 -4.58 -16.62
N LYS A 135 -0.89 -3.37 -16.13
CA LYS A 135 -0.54 -2.11 -16.77
C LYS A 135 0.07 -1.15 -15.74
N ILE A 136 0.68 -0.06 -16.22
CA ILE A 136 1.16 1.02 -15.37
C ILE A 136 0.30 2.25 -15.60
N VAL A 137 -0.19 2.81 -14.50
CA VAL A 137 -0.96 4.05 -14.47
C VAL A 137 -0.26 5.08 -13.59
N ASN A 138 -0.60 6.34 -13.77
CA ASN A 138 -0.26 7.36 -12.78
C ASN A 138 -1.49 8.08 -12.26
N LEU A 139 -1.35 8.57 -11.04
CA LEU A 139 -2.28 9.47 -10.38
C LEU A 139 -1.63 10.84 -10.29
N GLU A 140 -2.19 11.83 -10.97
CA GLU A 140 -1.75 13.22 -10.88
C GLU A 140 -2.62 13.97 -9.88
N ILE A 141 -1.98 14.63 -8.89
CA ILE A 141 -2.66 15.43 -7.87
C ILE A 141 -2.62 16.90 -8.32
N LYS A 142 -3.76 17.42 -8.74
CA LYS A 142 -3.90 18.80 -9.25
C LYS A 142 -5.00 19.55 -8.50
N ASN A 143 -4.62 20.59 -7.76
CA ASN A 143 -5.58 21.49 -7.09
C ASN A 143 -6.66 20.75 -6.28
N GLY A 144 -6.26 19.68 -5.56
CA GLY A 144 -7.17 18.85 -4.78
C GLY A 144 -8.00 17.85 -5.60
N SER A 145 -7.77 17.75 -6.91
CA SER A 145 -8.35 16.74 -7.80
C SER A 145 -7.36 15.63 -8.09
N PHE A 146 -7.89 14.42 -8.33
CA PHE A 146 -7.14 13.22 -8.65
C PHE A 146 -7.42 12.79 -10.08
N VAL A 147 -6.41 12.74 -10.94
CA VAL A 147 -6.54 12.39 -12.36
C VAL A 147 -5.69 11.16 -12.66
N TRP A 148 -6.35 10.07 -13.02
CA TRP A 148 -5.69 8.84 -13.45
C TRP A 148 -5.36 8.88 -14.94
N ASN A 149 -4.15 8.44 -15.32
CA ASN A 149 -3.70 8.33 -16.70
C ASN A 149 -3.01 6.98 -16.92
N ASP A 150 -3.26 6.36 -18.06
CA ASP A 150 -2.49 5.19 -18.49
C ASP A 150 -1.11 5.62 -18.96
N VAL A 151 -0.06 4.94 -18.47
CA VAL A 151 1.34 5.21 -18.81
C VAL A 151 1.90 4.11 -19.69
N ILE A 152 1.72 2.84 -19.28
CA ILE A 152 2.11 1.67 -20.06
C ILE A 152 0.92 0.74 -20.12
N GLN A 153 0.44 0.50 -21.32
CA GLN A 153 -0.70 -0.35 -21.59
C GLN A 153 -0.38 -1.83 -21.35
N GLU A 154 -1.41 -2.61 -21.07
CA GLU A 154 -1.31 -4.05 -21.02
C GLU A 154 -0.67 -4.64 -22.28
N SER A 155 0.15 -5.64 -22.09
CA SER A 155 0.73 -6.44 -23.16
C SER A 155 0.27 -7.90 -23.08
N LYS A 156 0.59 -8.71 -24.10
CA LYS A 156 0.35 -10.16 -24.05
C LYS A 156 1.13 -10.89 -22.95
N ASN A 157 2.18 -10.25 -22.41
CA ASN A 157 3.02 -10.82 -21.37
C ASN A 157 2.72 -10.16 -20.03
N SER A 158 2.62 -10.93 -18.97
CA SER A 158 2.32 -10.42 -17.65
C SER A 158 3.50 -9.67 -17.03
N ILE A 159 3.24 -8.52 -16.43
CA ILE A 159 4.22 -7.77 -15.66
C ILE A 159 4.45 -8.51 -14.33
N ARG A 160 5.71 -8.81 -14.02
CA ARG A 160 6.13 -9.44 -12.76
C ARG A 160 6.62 -8.44 -11.72
N SER A 161 7.36 -7.44 -12.18
CA SER A 161 7.83 -6.36 -11.31
C SER A 161 8.12 -5.12 -12.13
N VAL A 162 8.04 -3.98 -11.48
CA VAL A 162 8.37 -2.67 -12.02
C VAL A 162 9.29 -1.96 -11.05
N ASN A 163 10.35 -1.35 -11.54
CA ASN A 163 11.22 -0.47 -10.79
C ASN A 163 11.44 0.82 -11.59
N VAL A 164 11.68 1.91 -10.90
CA VAL A 164 12.08 3.17 -11.53
C VAL A 164 13.54 3.44 -11.20
N ILE A 165 14.35 3.61 -12.24
CA ILE A 165 15.77 3.90 -12.12
C ILE A 165 16.10 5.07 -13.05
N ASN A 166 16.59 6.17 -12.49
CA ASN A 166 16.96 7.37 -13.27
C ASN A 166 15.84 7.84 -14.24
N ASN A 167 14.61 7.96 -13.76
CA ASN A 167 13.41 8.32 -14.54
C ASN A 167 13.04 7.32 -15.66
N SER A 168 13.59 6.13 -15.66
CA SER A 168 13.24 5.06 -16.61
C SER A 168 12.55 3.91 -15.89
N TYR A 169 11.52 3.35 -16.52
CA TYR A 169 10.90 2.13 -16.02
C TYR A 169 11.74 0.93 -16.41
N VAL A 170 12.06 0.10 -15.44
CA VAL A 170 12.65 -1.22 -15.65
C VAL A 170 11.59 -2.25 -15.34
N ILE A 171 11.02 -2.86 -16.37
CA ILE A 171 9.88 -3.77 -16.26
C ILE A 171 10.33 -5.19 -16.55
N ASN A 172 10.06 -6.08 -15.61
CA ASN A 172 10.24 -7.52 -15.81
C ASN A 172 8.93 -8.13 -16.26
N TYR A 173 8.90 -8.69 -17.45
CA TYR A 173 7.78 -9.45 -18.00
C TYR A 173 8.01 -10.94 -17.90
N LEU A 174 6.96 -11.70 -17.65
CA LEU A 174 6.95 -13.14 -17.86
C LEU A 174 6.62 -13.42 -19.31
N VAL A 175 7.58 -13.98 -20.06
CA VAL A 175 7.42 -14.39 -21.44
C VAL A 175 7.52 -15.90 -21.49
N ASP A 176 6.41 -16.60 -21.76
CA ASP A 176 6.27 -18.04 -21.57
C ASP A 176 6.70 -18.46 -20.16
N THR A 177 7.90 -18.98 -19.98
CA THR A 177 8.40 -19.48 -18.67
C THR A 177 9.64 -18.73 -18.17
N PHE A 178 10.07 -17.68 -18.84
CA PHE A 178 11.29 -16.94 -18.46
C PHE A 178 11.05 -15.43 -18.34
N SER A 179 11.91 -14.77 -17.58
CA SER A 179 11.88 -13.33 -17.37
C SER A 179 12.47 -12.58 -18.56
N SER A 180 11.79 -11.51 -18.99
CA SER A 180 12.27 -10.58 -20.01
C SER A 180 12.23 -9.16 -19.46
N ILE A 181 13.37 -8.49 -19.43
CA ILE A 181 13.48 -7.11 -18.93
C ILE A 181 13.39 -6.13 -20.10
N LYS A 182 12.57 -5.08 -19.93
CA LYS A 182 12.49 -3.92 -20.84
C LYS A 182 12.71 -2.63 -20.05
N MET A 183 13.33 -1.68 -20.72
CA MET A 183 13.52 -0.31 -20.27
C MET A 183 12.84 0.64 -21.22
#